data_286cf001c40a5c6a7911665514de2571
#
_entry.id   286cf001c40a5c6a7911665514de2571
#
_cell.length_a   1.000
_cell.length_b   1.000
_cell.length_c   1.000
_cell.angle_alpha   90.00
_cell.angle_beta   90.00
_cell.angle_gamma   90.00
#
_symmetry.space_group_name_H-M   'P 1'
#
loop_
_entity.id
_entity.type
_entity.pdbx_description
1 polymer ?
#
loop_
_entity_poly.entity_id
_entity_poly.type
_entity_poly.pdbx_seq_one_letter_code
_entity_poly.pdbx_strand_id
1 'polypeptide(L)'
;LFGSFRFDEEKISFGELGKTEKASLVTYSLSKTMLRLTKNVALPTLRCFSSRITIDNINQKIRTADYAVRGEVVIRAIEIDNEMKKGKKFPFDSLLYCNVGNPQAIKQKPITFLREVLCITSWPEVADKHPEMFHPDALQRAKELLAANPGGSGAYSNTAGVPKVCEDVAKYIEKRDGFPCDPANIFLTNGASQGIQDTLKLLIDKPTDCILIPIPQYPLYSASIHIFGGQYEPYYLNEKNDWALDAKDIEKSIQSARAKGLTVKAIAAVNPGNPTGKCFSRQNIEDICKICARENIVILADEVYQENIYRPGDKFISFKKVMSELKLNCQLVSFHSTSKGYWGECGRRGGYLEMVNFPNDVRAELYKLLSICCCSNVDGQYTMDVMINPPKPGDASYELFEKEKNGILDSLKIRAKKLSTALNKLDGVSCLSVDGALYTYFRLTMPPKAIEAAKKMGKAADLMYCMDLLNEAGVVCVPGSGFGQEEGTYHVRSTILPPMNEIDQVVERMNNFHKKWMAKYQ
;
A
#
# COMPACT_ATOMS: atom_id res chain seq x y z
N LEU A 1 6.62 29.55 21.23
CA LEU A 1 7.65 30.61 21.35
C LEU A 1 8.08 30.97 19.92
N PHE A 2 7.34 31.89 19.30
CA PHE A 2 7.76 32.50 18.04
C PHE A 2 8.38 33.85 18.38
N GLY A 3 9.69 33.96 18.21
CA GLY A 3 10.41 35.25 18.24
C GLY A 3 10.22 35.95 16.89
N SER A 4 9.68 37.13 16.93
CA SER A 4 9.53 38.00 15.78
C SER A 4 10.90 38.55 15.34
N PHE A 5 11.32 38.23 14.13
CA PHE A 5 12.37 38.96 13.45
C PHE A 5 11.73 40.03 12.55
N ARG A 6 11.99 41.31 12.86
CA ARG A 6 11.75 42.46 11.96
C ARG A 6 12.96 42.58 11.04
N PHE A 7 12.71 42.67 9.75
CA PHE A 7 13.68 43.16 8.79
C PHE A 7 13.45 44.65 8.57
N ASP A 8 14.47 45.46 8.88
CA ASP A 8 14.50 46.86 8.50
C ASP A 8 14.92 46.97 7.02
N GLU A 9 14.12 47.70 6.25
CA GLU A 9 14.46 48.10 4.88
C GLU A 9 15.46 49.28 4.91
N GLU A 10 16.74 49.00 4.67
CA GLU A 10 17.68 50.07 4.31
C GLU A 10 17.67 50.27 2.79
N LYS A 11 17.25 51.46 2.42
CA LYS A 11 17.33 52.00 1.05
C LYS A 11 18.80 52.27 0.69
N ILE A 12 19.34 51.59 -0.30
CA ILE A 12 20.59 51.96 -0.93
C ILE A 12 20.28 52.81 -2.16
N SER A 13 20.60 54.12 -2.08
CA SER A 13 20.53 55.05 -3.20
C SER A 13 21.79 54.93 -4.07
N PHE A 14 21.60 54.76 -5.38
CA PHE A 14 22.68 54.89 -6.36
C PHE A 14 23.01 56.36 -6.59
N GLY A 15 24.22 56.77 -6.19
CA GLY A 15 24.83 58.04 -6.56
C GLY A 15 25.67 57.87 -7.82
N GLU A 16 25.44 58.76 -8.77
CA GLU A 16 26.28 58.95 -9.97
C GLU A 16 27.71 59.37 -9.60
N LEU A 17 28.70 58.71 -10.21
CA LEU A 17 30.07 59.27 -10.23
C LEU A 17 30.64 59.22 -11.64
N GLY A 18 31.19 60.39 -11.98
CA GLY A 18 31.56 60.86 -13.29
C GLY A 18 32.78 60.18 -13.92
N LYS A 19 32.93 60.58 -15.18
CA LYS A 19 34.00 60.27 -16.12
C LYS A 19 35.37 60.84 -15.66
N THR A 20 36.35 60.09 -16.11
CA THR A 20 37.76 60.40 -16.42
C THR A 20 38.77 59.72 -15.50
N GLU A 21 39.51 58.75 -16.10
CA GLU A 21 40.96 58.89 -16.23
C GLU A 21 41.54 57.71 -17.06
N LYS A 22 42.50 58.14 -17.95
CA LYS A 22 43.23 57.23 -18.84
C LYS A 22 44.24 56.42 -18.05
N ALA A 23 44.22 55.11 -18.19
CA ALA A 23 45.30 54.24 -17.74
C ALA A 23 46.02 53.63 -18.93
N SER A 24 47.30 53.87 -18.94
CA SER A 24 48.29 53.54 -19.95
C SER A 24 48.45 52.06 -20.23
N LEU A 25 48.57 51.74 -21.50
CA LEU A 25 49.03 50.42 -22.00
C LEU A 25 50.50 50.20 -21.57
N VAL A 26 50.73 49.18 -20.74
CA VAL A 26 52.04 48.54 -20.58
C VAL A 26 52.02 47.21 -21.36
N THR A 27 52.62 47.27 -22.55
CA THR A 27 52.92 46.12 -23.36
C THR A 27 54.14 45.39 -22.78
N TYR A 28 53.92 44.25 -22.18
CA TYR A 28 54.99 43.28 -21.89
C TYR A 28 55.23 42.38 -23.11
N SER A 29 56.41 42.57 -23.74
CA SER A 29 56.95 41.66 -24.74
C SER A 29 57.36 40.36 -24.09
N LEU A 30 56.59 39.29 -24.25
CA LEU A 30 56.98 37.93 -23.92
C LEU A 30 57.65 37.27 -25.14
N SER A 31 58.90 36.89 -24.95
CA SER A 31 59.82 36.35 -25.97
C SER A 31 59.27 35.05 -26.62
N LYS A 32 59.61 34.90 -27.90
CA LYS A 32 59.21 33.77 -28.78
C LYS A 32 59.71 32.37 -28.33
N THR A 33 60.22 32.20 -27.13
CA THR A 33 60.80 30.95 -26.66
C THR A 33 59.82 30.08 -25.83
N MET A 34 58.66 30.59 -25.45
CA MET A 34 57.66 29.78 -24.70
C MET A 34 56.53 29.17 -25.54
N LEU A 35 56.59 29.29 -26.87
CA LEU A 35 55.53 28.81 -27.77
C LEU A 35 55.77 27.41 -28.34
N ARG A 36 56.71 26.63 -27.80
CA ARG A 36 57.00 25.24 -28.28
C ARG A 36 56.77 24.13 -27.28
N LEU A 37 56.19 24.35 -26.09
CA LEU A 37 55.94 23.32 -25.08
C LEU A 37 54.48 23.07 -24.72
N THR A 38 53.53 23.60 -25.47
CA THR A 38 52.09 23.35 -25.21
C THR A 38 51.34 22.66 -26.35
N LYS A 39 52.03 21.78 -27.10
CA LYS A 39 51.34 20.87 -28.03
C LYS A 39 51.37 19.47 -27.44
N ASN A 40 50.57 19.17 -26.45
CA ASN A 40 50.03 17.82 -26.09
C ASN A 40 49.52 17.76 -24.65
N VAL A 41 49.02 18.89 -24.09
CA VAL A 41 48.11 18.76 -22.95
C VAL A 41 46.71 18.87 -23.52
N ALA A 42 46.06 17.73 -23.76
CA ALA A 42 44.63 17.67 -23.95
C ALA A 42 44.01 18.26 -22.70
N LEU A 43 43.51 19.51 -22.81
CA LEU A 43 42.63 20.07 -21.77
C LEU A 43 41.55 19.05 -21.51
N PRO A 44 41.36 18.57 -20.28
CA PRO A 44 40.21 17.78 -19.98
C PRO A 44 39.00 18.62 -20.39
N THR A 45 38.25 18.13 -21.38
CA THR A 45 36.96 18.70 -21.74
C THR A 45 36.19 18.82 -20.43
N LEU A 46 36.01 20.07 -19.96
CA LEU A 46 35.07 20.38 -18.87
C LEU A 46 33.72 19.82 -19.37
N ARG A 47 33.43 18.56 -19.00
CA ARG A 47 32.10 18.00 -19.15
C ARG A 47 31.20 18.90 -18.34
N CYS A 48 30.37 19.65 -19.03
CA CYS A 48 29.29 20.39 -18.44
C CYS A 48 28.45 19.37 -17.63
N PHE A 49 28.53 19.40 -16.29
CA PHE A 49 27.84 18.45 -15.42
C PHE A 49 26.34 18.69 -15.33
N SER A 50 25.77 19.61 -16.12
CA SER A 50 24.33 19.77 -16.27
C SER A 50 23.85 18.96 -17.47
N SER A 51 23.25 17.78 -17.19
CA SER A 51 22.59 16.99 -18.22
C SER A 51 21.09 17.21 -18.17
N ARG A 52 20.45 17.41 -19.34
CA ARG A 52 18.99 17.33 -19.45
C ARG A 52 18.54 15.96 -18.90
N ILE A 53 17.50 15.96 -18.05
CA ILE A 53 16.95 14.71 -17.49
C ILE A 53 16.35 13.87 -18.61
N THR A 54 16.79 12.63 -18.72
CA THR A 54 16.34 11.62 -19.68
C THR A 54 16.10 10.30 -18.96
N ILE A 55 15.47 9.35 -19.62
CA ILE A 55 15.23 8.01 -19.05
C ILE A 55 16.53 7.29 -18.64
N ASP A 56 17.67 7.65 -19.23
CA ASP A 56 18.95 6.99 -18.96
C ASP A 56 19.68 7.56 -17.74
N ASN A 57 19.34 8.78 -17.32
CA ASN A 57 19.99 9.45 -16.17
C ASN A 57 19.05 9.74 -15.00
N ILE A 58 17.78 9.30 -15.03
CA ILE A 58 16.91 9.27 -13.85
C ILE A 58 17.39 8.18 -12.87
N ASN A 59 16.85 8.16 -11.67
CA ASN A 59 17.11 7.10 -10.71
C ASN A 59 16.74 5.72 -11.31
N GLN A 60 17.74 4.89 -11.59
CA GLN A 60 17.56 3.61 -12.25
C GLN A 60 16.80 2.59 -11.39
N LYS A 61 16.80 2.74 -10.04
CA LYS A 61 15.98 1.90 -9.16
C LYS A 61 14.47 2.13 -9.39
N ILE A 62 14.06 3.36 -9.74
CA ILE A 62 12.66 3.65 -10.10
C ILE A 62 12.32 3.01 -11.44
N ARG A 63 13.23 3.09 -12.43
CA ARG A 63 13.04 2.52 -13.77
C ARG A 63 12.91 1.00 -13.74
N THR A 64 13.66 0.33 -12.87
CA THR A 64 13.72 -1.14 -12.77
C THR A 64 12.80 -1.74 -11.71
N ALA A 65 12.09 -0.91 -10.94
CA ALA A 65 11.13 -1.38 -9.96
C ALA A 65 9.93 -2.05 -10.65
N ASP A 66 9.62 -3.28 -10.28
CA ASP A 66 8.44 -4.00 -10.75
C ASP A 66 7.23 -3.75 -9.83
N TYR A 67 6.08 -3.41 -10.42
CA TYR A 67 4.83 -3.20 -9.69
C TYR A 67 3.63 -3.69 -10.51
N ALA A 68 3.44 -4.99 -10.57
CA ALA A 68 2.48 -5.67 -11.44
C ALA A 68 1.01 -5.27 -11.23
N VAL A 69 0.63 -4.72 -10.07
CA VAL A 69 -0.75 -4.23 -9.82
C VAL A 69 -1.17 -3.12 -10.80
N ARG A 70 -0.21 -2.44 -11.43
CA ARG A 70 -0.40 -1.46 -12.51
C ARG A 70 0.36 -1.82 -13.78
N GLY A 71 0.54 -3.12 -14.04
CA GLY A 71 1.25 -3.65 -15.19
C GLY A 71 0.46 -3.63 -16.50
N GLU A 72 0.96 -4.37 -17.49
CA GLU A 72 0.47 -4.40 -18.88
C GLU A 72 -1.05 -4.62 -19.00
N VAL A 73 -1.64 -5.51 -18.20
CA VAL A 73 -3.09 -5.81 -18.22
C VAL A 73 -3.92 -4.56 -17.89
N VAL A 74 -3.48 -3.77 -16.89
CA VAL A 74 -4.22 -2.55 -16.50
C VAL A 74 -4.06 -1.45 -17.55
N ILE A 75 -2.86 -1.30 -18.12
CA ILE A 75 -2.61 -0.35 -19.21
C ILE A 75 -3.52 -0.70 -20.39
N ARG A 76 -3.57 -1.97 -20.79
CA ARG A 76 -4.44 -2.43 -21.88
C ARG A 76 -5.92 -2.24 -21.59
N ALA A 77 -6.36 -2.45 -20.33
CA ALA A 77 -7.74 -2.18 -19.94
C ALA A 77 -8.13 -0.70 -20.11
N ILE A 78 -7.23 0.22 -19.75
CA ILE A 78 -7.44 1.66 -19.96
C ILE A 78 -7.52 2.00 -21.46
N GLU A 79 -6.66 1.39 -22.29
CA GLU A 79 -6.72 1.57 -23.75
C GLU A 79 -8.06 1.09 -24.31
N ILE A 80 -8.50 -0.12 -23.94
CA ILE A 80 -9.79 -0.68 -24.35
C ILE A 80 -10.95 0.23 -23.95
N ASP A 81 -10.98 0.71 -22.70
CA ASP A 81 -12.02 1.64 -22.23
C ASP A 81 -12.06 2.92 -23.08
N ASN A 82 -10.89 3.49 -23.41
CA ASN A 82 -10.79 4.65 -24.28
C ASN A 82 -11.20 4.35 -25.74
N GLU A 83 -10.86 3.16 -26.26
CA GLU A 83 -11.28 2.72 -27.59
C GLU A 83 -12.79 2.50 -27.66
N MET A 84 -13.41 1.89 -26.63
CA MET A 84 -14.86 1.72 -26.52
C MET A 84 -15.59 3.06 -26.48
N LYS A 85 -15.11 4.04 -25.71
CA LYS A 85 -15.65 5.41 -25.66
C LYS A 85 -15.60 6.10 -27.03
N LYS A 86 -14.66 5.72 -27.90
CA LYS A 86 -14.57 6.20 -29.29
C LYS A 86 -15.41 5.38 -30.29
N GLY A 87 -16.23 4.44 -29.79
CA GLY A 87 -17.15 3.63 -30.61
C GLY A 87 -16.57 2.34 -31.18
N LYS A 88 -15.34 1.95 -30.81
CA LYS A 88 -14.77 0.67 -31.24
C LYS A 88 -15.51 -0.48 -30.53
N LYS A 89 -15.94 -1.46 -31.30
CA LYS A 89 -16.64 -2.64 -30.81
C LYS A 89 -15.65 -3.72 -30.33
N PHE A 90 -15.99 -4.36 -29.23
CA PHE A 90 -15.30 -5.51 -28.66
C PHE A 90 -16.25 -6.69 -28.51
N PRO A 91 -15.78 -7.92 -28.22
CA PRO A 91 -16.64 -9.08 -27.97
C PRO A 91 -17.50 -8.97 -26.70
N PHE A 92 -17.42 -7.84 -25.99
CA PHE A 92 -18.14 -7.52 -24.75
C PHE A 92 -18.57 -6.05 -24.73
N ASP A 93 -19.59 -5.74 -23.96
CA ASP A 93 -20.18 -4.39 -23.90
C ASP A 93 -19.56 -3.51 -22.80
N SER A 94 -18.83 -4.11 -21.85
CA SER A 94 -18.23 -3.41 -20.70
C SER A 94 -17.05 -4.18 -20.13
N LEU A 95 -16.10 -3.47 -19.52
CA LEU A 95 -15.03 -4.08 -18.72
C LEU A 95 -15.53 -4.40 -17.31
N LEU A 96 -15.14 -5.57 -16.80
CA LEU A 96 -15.38 -6.01 -15.42
C LEU A 96 -14.04 -5.96 -14.65
N TYR A 97 -13.91 -4.96 -13.76
CA TYR A 97 -12.67 -4.71 -13.03
C TYR A 97 -12.56 -5.59 -11.79
N CYS A 98 -11.76 -6.64 -11.89
CA CYS A 98 -11.45 -7.58 -10.82
C CYS A 98 -9.97 -7.50 -10.35
N ASN A 99 -9.28 -6.40 -10.67
CA ASN A 99 -7.84 -6.27 -10.43
C ASN A 99 -7.48 -5.48 -9.17
N VAL A 100 -8.28 -4.49 -8.76
CA VAL A 100 -7.94 -3.54 -7.69
C VAL A 100 -8.91 -3.62 -6.52
N GLY A 101 -8.36 -3.68 -5.31
CA GLY A 101 -9.12 -3.59 -4.06
C GLY A 101 -9.58 -2.14 -3.77
N ASN A 102 -10.48 -1.60 -4.60
CA ASN A 102 -11.06 -0.26 -4.47
C ASN A 102 -12.59 -0.34 -4.47
N PRO A 103 -13.21 -0.57 -3.29
CA PRO A 103 -14.64 -0.87 -3.19
C PRO A 103 -15.56 0.20 -3.77
N GLN A 104 -15.32 1.47 -3.46
CA GLN A 104 -16.20 2.57 -3.92
C GLN A 104 -16.07 2.84 -5.42
N ALA A 105 -14.92 2.58 -6.04
CA ALA A 105 -14.80 2.63 -7.49
C ALA A 105 -15.65 1.56 -8.20
N ILE A 106 -16.03 0.50 -7.46
CA ILE A 106 -16.88 -0.60 -7.93
C ILE A 106 -18.26 -0.53 -7.23
N LYS A 107 -18.78 0.67 -7.06
CA LYS A 107 -20.16 0.97 -6.61
C LYS A 107 -20.51 0.56 -5.17
N GLN A 108 -19.53 0.24 -4.29
CA GLN A 108 -19.82 0.13 -2.87
C GLN A 108 -20.30 1.47 -2.34
N LYS A 109 -21.44 1.49 -1.64
CA LYS A 109 -21.93 2.70 -0.99
C LYS A 109 -21.05 3.04 0.20
N PRO A 110 -20.74 4.33 0.44
CA PRO A 110 -20.06 4.76 1.65
C PRO A 110 -20.96 4.63 2.88
N ILE A 111 -20.36 4.59 4.06
CA ILE A 111 -21.06 4.65 5.35
C ILE A 111 -21.59 6.07 5.57
N THR A 112 -22.88 6.22 5.85
CA THR A 112 -23.56 7.52 5.99
C THR A 112 -22.98 8.33 7.13
N PHE A 113 -22.79 7.75 8.31
CA PHE A 113 -22.24 8.45 9.48
C PHE A 113 -20.90 9.13 9.18
N LEU A 114 -20.00 8.46 8.46
CA LEU A 114 -18.73 9.06 8.03
C LEU A 114 -18.93 10.26 7.12
N ARG A 115 -19.89 10.18 6.19
CA ARG A 115 -20.18 11.30 5.26
C ARG A 115 -20.70 12.52 6.01
N GLU A 116 -21.54 12.32 7.00
CA GLU A 116 -22.06 13.39 7.84
C GLU A 116 -20.94 14.08 8.61
N VAL A 117 -20.11 13.30 9.33
CA VAL A 117 -18.98 13.85 10.09
C VAL A 117 -18.03 14.62 9.19
N LEU A 118 -17.65 14.08 8.02
CA LEU A 118 -16.73 14.75 7.10
C LEU A 118 -17.35 15.97 6.42
N CYS A 119 -18.66 15.98 6.16
CA CYS A 119 -19.36 17.15 5.65
C CYS A 119 -19.25 18.31 6.65
N ILE A 120 -19.54 18.05 7.92
CA ILE A 120 -19.50 19.05 8.99
C ILE A 120 -18.06 19.53 9.24
N THR A 121 -17.09 18.62 9.31
CA THR A 121 -15.69 19.03 9.54
C THR A 121 -15.08 19.83 8.38
N SER A 122 -15.60 19.64 7.15
CA SER A 122 -15.18 20.40 5.97
C SER A 122 -15.89 21.73 5.82
N TRP A 123 -17.12 21.83 6.33
CA TRP A 123 -17.95 23.04 6.29
C TRP A 123 -18.81 23.17 7.56
N PRO A 124 -18.22 23.63 8.70
CA PRO A 124 -18.91 23.68 9.98
C PRO A 124 -20.23 24.48 9.97
N GLU A 125 -20.29 25.58 9.20
CA GLU A 125 -21.46 26.44 9.14
C GLU A 125 -22.71 25.73 8.57
N VAL A 126 -22.56 24.61 7.86
CA VAL A 126 -23.71 23.83 7.41
C VAL A 126 -24.46 23.21 8.58
N ALA A 127 -23.75 22.77 9.60
CA ALA A 127 -24.34 22.20 10.81
C ALA A 127 -25.05 23.26 11.67
N ASP A 128 -24.59 24.51 11.67
CA ASP A 128 -25.21 25.60 12.38
C ASP A 128 -26.52 26.04 11.69
N LYS A 129 -26.58 26.01 10.36
CA LYS A 129 -27.71 26.43 9.56
C LYS A 129 -28.76 25.33 9.37
N HIS A 130 -28.33 24.09 9.28
CA HIS A 130 -29.14 22.94 8.93
C HIS A 130 -28.80 21.71 9.80
N PRO A 131 -28.90 21.83 11.14
CA PRO A 131 -28.57 20.71 12.06
C PRO A 131 -29.51 19.51 11.85
N GLU A 132 -30.72 19.72 11.36
CA GLU A 132 -31.69 18.67 11.07
C GLU A 132 -31.28 17.71 9.95
N MET A 133 -30.25 18.04 9.16
CA MET A 133 -29.74 17.20 8.09
C MET A 133 -28.82 16.10 8.61
N PHE A 134 -28.38 16.14 9.87
CA PHE A 134 -27.36 15.29 10.45
C PHE A 134 -27.85 14.58 11.70
N HIS A 135 -27.34 13.37 11.92
CA HIS A 135 -27.58 12.69 13.20
C HIS A 135 -26.89 13.44 14.35
N PRO A 136 -27.54 13.53 15.55
CA PRO A 136 -26.95 14.24 16.69
C PRO A 136 -25.56 13.76 17.12
N ASP A 137 -25.30 12.48 17.03
CA ASP A 137 -24.00 11.88 17.33
C ASP A 137 -22.93 12.20 16.25
N ALA A 138 -23.32 12.40 14.99
CA ALA A 138 -22.43 12.91 13.94
C ALA A 138 -22.04 14.37 14.18
N LEU A 139 -23.03 15.22 14.58
CA LEU A 139 -22.77 16.60 14.98
C LEU A 139 -21.80 16.67 16.16
N GLN A 140 -22.00 15.83 17.17
CA GLN A 140 -21.14 15.77 18.35
C GLN A 140 -19.71 15.33 17.98
N ARG A 141 -19.58 14.27 17.18
CA ARG A 141 -18.27 13.77 16.72
C ARG A 141 -17.50 14.83 15.92
N ALA A 142 -18.17 15.52 15.00
CA ALA A 142 -17.55 16.58 14.21
C ALA A 142 -17.05 17.74 15.11
N LYS A 143 -17.86 18.16 16.11
CA LYS A 143 -17.45 19.17 17.10
C LYS A 143 -16.19 18.75 17.88
N GLU A 144 -16.12 17.49 18.31
CA GLU A 144 -14.97 16.96 19.02
C GLU A 144 -13.69 16.98 18.16
N LEU A 145 -13.79 16.61 16.87
CA LEU A 145 -12.67 16.62 15.94
C LEU A 145 -12.21 18.04 15.63
N LEU A 146 -13.14 18.98 15.42
CA LEU A 146 -12.82 20.40 15.22
C LEU A 146 -12.20 21.04 16.45
N ALA A 147 -12.66 20.70 17.65
CA ALA A 147 -12.07 21.18 18.91
C ALA A 147 -10.64 20.63 19.10
N ALA A 148 -10.39 19.39 18.68
CA ALA A 148 -9.05 18.77 18.76
C ALA A 148 -8.05 19.33 17.74
N ASN A 149 -8.52 19.87 16.62
CA ASN A 149 -7.73 20.56 15.61
C ASN A 149 -8.43 21.87 15.18
N PRO A 150 -8.26 22.97 15.93
CA PRO A 150 -9.08 24.19 15.77
C PRO A 150 -9.03 24.83 14.38
N GLY A 151 -7.98 24.56 13.59
CA GLY A 151 -7.91 25.00 12.19
C GLY A 151 -8.68 24.12 11.21
N GLY A 152 -9.38 23.08 11.70
CA GLY A 152 -10.11 22.11 10.89
C GLY A 152 -9.19 21.31 9.96
N SER A 153 -9.75 20.72 8.91
CA SER A 153 -8.99 19.91 7.95
C SER A 153 -8.09 20.74 7.01
N GLY A 154 -8.26 22.07 7.02
CA GLY A 154 -7.41 22.99 6.25
C GLY A 154 -6.09 23.35 6.93
N ALA A 155 -5.93 23.06 8.23
CA ALA A 155 -4.71 23.31 8.98
C ALA A 155 -3.86 22.04 9.14
N TYR A 156 -2.54 22.21 9.23
CA TYR A 156 -1.66 21.10 9.62
C TYR A 156 -1.99 20.64 11.05
N SER A 157 -1.97 19.34 11.28
CA SER A 157 -1.93 18.75 12.61
C SER A 157 -0.48 18.62 13.12
N ASN A 158 -0.30 18.07 14.31
CA ASN A 158 1.01 17.56 14.72
C ASN A 158 1.51 16.50 13.73
N THR A 159 2.81 16.34 13.62
CA THR A 159 3.45 15.40 12.69
C THR A 159 2.97 13.96 12.89
N ALA A 160 2.85 13.49 14.14
CA ALA A 160 2.32 12.16 14.43
C ALA A 160 0.81 12.04 14.16
N GLY A 161 0.11 13.15 14.04
CA GLY A 161 -1.34 13.27 13.84
C GLY A 161 -2.02 14.14 14.90
N VAL A 162 -3.33 14.33 14.77
CA VAL A 162 -4.16 15.00 15.78
C VAL A 162 -4.08 14.18 17.07
N PRO A 163 -3.67 14.76 18.22
CA PRO A 163 -3.42 14.01 19.45
C PRO A 163 -4.61 13.16 19.91
N LYS A 164 -5.83 13.75 19.87
CA LYS A 164 -7.06 13.02 20.16
C LYS A 164 -7.22 11.75 19.30
N VAL A 165 -6.94 11.83 18.01
CA VAL A 165 -7.06 10.68 17.11
C VAL A 165 -6.02 9.61 17.46
N CYS A 166 -4.78 9.99 17.80
CA CYS A 166 -3.77 9.04 18.29
C CYS A 166 -4.21 8.35 19.59
N GLU A 167 -4.80 9.10 20.54
CA GLU A 167 -5.36 8.55 21.77
C GLU A 167 -6.50 7.57 21.50
N ASP A 168 -7.40 7.89 20.58
CA ASP A 168 -8.53 7.04 20.24
C ASP A 168 -8.09 5.77 19.49
N VAL A 169 -7.07 5.86 18.63
CA VAL A 169 -6.40 4.68 18.03
C VAL A 169 -5.80 3.80 19.13
N ALA A 170 -5.10 4.39 20.11
CA ALA A 170 -4.52 3.63 21.21
C ALA A 170 -5.59 2.90 22.03
N LYS A 171 -6.69 3.57 22.39
CA LYS A 171 -7.84 2.95 23.08
C LYS A 171 -8.49 1.83 22.27
N TYR A 172 -8.61 2.02 20.94
CA TYR A 172 -9.11 0.99 20.05
C TYR A 172 -8.23 -0.27 20.07
N ILE A 173 -6.90 -0.10 19.96
CA ILE A 173 -5.94 -1.20 20.01
C ILE A 173 -5.98 -1.90 21.37
N GLU A 174 -6.02 -1.13 22.46
CA GLU A 174 -6.12 -1.69 23.82
C GLU A 174 -7.40 -2.52 23.99
N LYS A 175 -8.55 -2.01 23.54
CA LYS A 175 -9.82 -2.74 23.55
C LYS A 175 -9.80 -4.01 22.69
N ARG A 176 -9.17 -3.94 21.50
CA ARG A 176 -9.06 -5.08 20.57
C ARG A 176 -8.18 -6.19 21.13
N ASP A 177 -7.04 -5.84 21.67
CA ASP A 177 -5.99 -6.79 22.04
C ASP A 177 -6.00 -7.17 23.52
N GLY A 178 -6.54 -6.29 24.41
CA GLY A 178 -6.55 -6.50 25.86
C GLY A 178 -5.24 -6.13 26.55
N PHE A 179 -4.36 -5.39 25.90
CA PHE A 179 -3.07 -4.93 26.41
C PHE A 179 -2.90 -3.43 26.21
N PRO A 180 -2.18 -2.73 27.10
CA PRO A 180 -1.98 -1.29 27.03
C PRO A 180 -1.40 -0.85 25.67
N CYS A 181 -1.82 0.33 25.22
CA CYS A 181 -1.29 1.01 24.06
C CYS A 181 -0.98 2.46 24.38
N ASP A 182 0.29 2.85 24.23
CA ASP A 182 0.73 4.22 24.45
C ASP A 182 0.44 5.05 23.18
N PRO A 183 -0.36 6.14 23.26
CA PRO A 183 -0.59 7.04 22.12
C PRO A 183 0.69 7.59 21.48
N ALA A 184 1.78 7.71 22.26
CA ALA A 184 3.07 8.15 21.74
C ALA A 184 3.72 7.16 20.75
N ASN A 185 3.22 5.93 20.68
CA ASN A 185 3.65 4.92 19.70
C ASN A 185 2.85 4.97 18.39
N ILE A 186 1.80 5.80 18.34
CA ILE A 186 0.90 5.90 17.18
C ILE A 186 1.34 7.04 16.26
N PHE A 187 1.43 6.75 14.97
CA PHE A 187 1.68 7.72 13.92
C PHE A 187 0.61 7.59 12.84
N LEU A 188 -0.14 8.66 12.60
CA LEU A 188 -1.15 8.70 11.54
C LEU A 188 -0.46 8.93 10.20
N THR A 189 -0.87 8.18 9.18
CA THR A 189 -0.19 8.14 7.87
C THR A 189 -1.17 8.32 6.71
N ASN A 190 -0.68 8.69 5.53
CA ASN A 190 -1.48 8.74 4.30
C ASN A 190 -1.78 7.32 3.77
N GLY A 191 -2.52 6.55 4.56
CA GLY A 191 -2.78 5.13 4.36
C GLY A 191 -1.59 4.25 4.79
N ALA A 192 -1.83 2.96 5.01
CA ALA A 192 -0.80 2.01 5.42
C ALA A 192 0.42 1.99 4.47
N SER A 193 0.20 2.24 3.18
CA SER A 193 1.30 2.23 2.19
C SER A 193 2.38 3.26 2.47
N GLN A 194 2.04 4.46 2.95
CA GLN A 194 3.05 5.43 3.38
C GLN A 194 3.74 4.95 4.66
N GLY A 195 2.98 4.49 5.66
CA GLY A 195 3.57 3.98 6.91
C GLY A 195 4.57 2.85 6.67
N ILE A 196 4.25 1.91 5.77
CA ILE A 196 5.15 0.83 5.35
C ILE A 196 6.41 1.40 4.69
N GLN A 197 6.26 2.33 3.74
CA GLN A 197 7.41 2.93 3.05
C GLN A 197 8.31 3.72 4.00
N ASP A 198 7.75 4.48 4.93
CA ASP A 198 8.53 5.27 5.88
C ASP A 198 9.23 4.38 6.92
N THR A 199 8.60 3.27 7.32
CA THR A 199 9.25 2.24 8.13
C THR A 199 10.39 1.56 7.37
N LEU A 200 10.21 1.22 6.09
CA LEU A 200 11.27 0.65 5.28
C LEU A 200 12.45 1.63 5.07
N LYS A 201 12.19 2.93 4.91
CA LYS A 201 13.24 3.96 4.87
C LYS A 201 14.02 4.06 6.18
N LEU A 202 13.34 3.87 7.32
CA LEU A 202 13.98 3.85 8.65
C LEU A 202 14.90 2.62 8.80
N LEU A 203 14.52 1.48 8.23
CA LEU A 203 15.24 0.20 8.40
C LEU A 203 16.36 -0.03 7.38
N ILE A 204 16.21 0.48 6.15
CA ILE A 204 17.14 0.21 5.04
C ILE A 204 18.13 1.36 4.93
N ASP A 205 19.39 1.11 5.30
CA ASP A 205 20.52 2.04 5.20
C ASP A 205 21.52 1.57 4.13
N LYS A 206 21.76 0.25 4.04
CA LYS A 206 22.80 -0.35 3.20
C LYS A 206 22.22 -1.33 2.18
N PRO A 207 22.92 -1.54 1.05
CA PRO A 207 22.50 -2.53 0.06
C PRO A 207 22.48 -3.97 0.59
N THR A 208 23.08 -4.22 1.75
CA THR A 208 23.05 -5.52 2.44
C THR A 208 21.90 -5.68 3.41
N ASP A 209 21.13 -4.59 3.71
CA ASP A 209 19.96 -4.70 4.57
C ASP A 209 18.84 -5.44 3.86
N CYS A 210 18.29 -6.44 4.53
CA CYS A 210 17.35 -7.39 3.97
C CYS A 210 16.04 -7.42 4.75
N ILE A 211 14.93 -7.49 4.02
CA ILE A 211 13.60 -7.70 4.57
C ILE A 211 13.09 -9.05 4.06
N LEU A 212 12.63 -9.91 4.97
CA LEU A 212 11.95 -11.14 4.57
C LEU A 212 10.52 -10.80 4.10
N ILE A 213 10.13 -11.32 2.94
CA ILE A 213 8.78 -11.10 2.39
C ILE A 213 8.11 -12.43 2.06
N PRO A 214 6.77 -12.56 2.26
CA PRO A 214 6.05 -13.76 1.88
C PRO A 214 6.01 -13.93 0.36
N ILE A 215 5.98 -15.15 -0.11
CA ILE A 215 5.63 -15.46 -1.48
C ILE A 215 4.43 -16.40 -1.47
N PRO A 216 3.31 -16.01 -2.11
CA PRO A 216 3.08 -14.76 -2.86
C PRO A 216 2.97 -13.53 -1.94
N GLN A 217 3.28 -12.34 -2.48
CA GLN A 217 3.36 -11.08 -1.72
C GLN A 217 2.57 -9.93 -2.35
N TYR A 218 2.25 -8.92 -1.54
CA TYR A 218 1.80 -7.64 -2.05
C TYR A 218 2.99 -6.83 -2.61
N PRO A 219 3.02 -6.48 -3.92
CA PRO A 219 4.22 -5.92 -4.58
C PRO A 219 4.72 -4.59 -4.03
N LEU A 220 3.98 -3.94 -3.11
CA LEU A 220 4.43 -2.73 -2.43
C LEU A 220 5.76 -2.97 -1.70
N TYR A 221 5.91 -4.14 -1.05
CA TYR A 221 7.12 -4.45 -0.28
C TYR A 221 8.33 -4.58 -1.20
N SER A 222 8.29 -5.48 -2.18
CA SER A 222 9.43 -5.70 -3.09
C SER A 222 9.82 -4.44 -3.86
N ALA A 223 8.83 -3.70 -4.39
CA ALA A 223 9.07 -2.46 -5.11
C ALA A 223 9.71 -1.37 -4.21
N SER A 224 9.19 -1.17 -2.99
CA SER A 224 9.73 -0.17 -2.07
C SER A 224 11.13 -0.53 -1.58
N ILE A 225 11.38 -1.79 -1.22
CA ILE A 225 12.71 -2.27 -0.82
C ILE A 225 13.72 -2.02 -1.94
N HIS A 226 13.38 -2.37 -3.18
CA HIS A 226 14.24 -2.13 -4.34
C HIS A 226 14.55 -0.63 -4.56
N ILE A 227 13.51 0.23 -4.50
CA ILE A 227 13.67 1.68 -4.68
C ILE A 227 14.56 2.28 -3.58
N PHE A 228 14.42 1.82 -2.33
CA PHE A 228 15.24 2.29 -1.21
C PHE A 228 16.64 1.68 -1.17
N GLY A 229 16.92 0.69 -2.04
CA GLY A 229 18.23 0.12 -2.23
C GLY A 229 18.61 -1.01 -1.29
N GLY A 230 17.65 -1.57 -0.58
CA GLY A 230 17.80 -2.82 0.18
C GLY A 230 17.60 -4.06 -0.68
N GLN A 231 17.65 -5.20 -0.03
CA GLN A 231 17.39 -6.53 -0.59
C GLN A 231 16.16 -7.15 0.08
N TYR A 232 15.56 -8.11 -0.58
CA TYR A 232 14.58 -8.98 0.08
C TYR A 232 14.97 -10.45 -0.08
N GLU A 233 14.58 -11.25 0.88
CA GLU A 233 14.68 -12.71 0.79
C GLU A 233 13.27 -13.29 0.94
N PRO A 234 12.83 -14.17 0.03
CA PRO A 234 11.50 -14.75 0.07
C PRO A 234 11.39 -15.81 1.16
N TYR A 235 10.22 -15.90 1.81
CA TYR A 235 9.74 -17.09 2.49
C TYR A 235 8.42 -17.53 1.84
N TYR A 236 8.24 -18.84 1.64
CA TYR A 236 7.12 -19.35 0.85
C TYR A 236 5.95 -19.75 1.74
N LEU A 237 4.74 -19.32 1.35
CA LEU A 237 3.49 -19.82 1.92
C LEU A 237 3.13 -21.12 1.22
N ASN A 238 2.71 -22.13 1.97
CA ASN A 238 2.46 -23.47 1.44
C ASN A 238 1.02 -23.59 0.90
N GLU A 239 0.86 -23.50 -0.42
CA GLU A 239 -0.46 -23.65 -1.08
C GLU A 239 -1.13 -24.99 -0.77
N LYS A 240 -0.37 -26.09 -0.71
CA LYS A 240 -0.90 -27.43 -0.42
C LYS A 240 -1.42 -27.55 1.01
N ASN A 241 -0.97 -26.70 1.90
CA ASN A 241 -1.43 -26.59 3.28
C ASN A 241 -2.17 -25.26 3.50
N ASP A 242 -3.11 -24.93 2.61
CA ASP A 242 -4.03 -23.79 2.74
C ASP A 242 -3.32 -22.42 2.88
N TRP A 243 -2.18 -22.24 2.21
CA TRP A 243 -1.27 -21.08 2.32
C TRP A 243 -0.76 -20.84 3.75
N ALA A 244 -0.70 -21.90 4.56
CA ALA A 244 -0.13 -21.82 5.89
C ALA A 244 1.37 -21.51 5.83
N LEU A 245 1.84 -20.85 6.88
CA LEU A 245 3.26 -20.62 7.11
C LEU A 245 3.89 -21.85 7.77
N ASP A 246 5.09 -22.24 7.33
CA ASP A 246 5.96 -23.15 8.06
C ASP A 246 7.12 -22.37 8.70
N ALA A 247 7.25 -22.46 10.02
CA ALA A 247 8.35 -21.82 10.77
C ALA A 247 9.74 -22.17 10.20
N LYS A 248 9.91 -23.42 9.73
CA LYS A 248 11.18 -23.88 9.12
C LYS A 248 11.52 -23.12 7.83
N ASP A 249 10.51 -22.69 7.08
CA ASP A 249 10.77 -21.94 5.85
C ASP A 249 11.26 -20.52 6.16
N ILE A 250 10.74 -19.87 7.23
CA ILE A 250 11.32 -18.61 7.72
C ILE A 250 12.76 -18.80 8.15
N GLU A 251 13.06 -19.84 8.93
CA GLU A 251 14.43 -20.12 9.40
C GLU A 251 15.40 -20.39 8.24
N LYS A 252 14.97 -21.13 7.22
CA LYS A 252 15.75 -21.33 5.98
C LYS A 252 16.01 -20.02 5.25
N SER A 253 15.02 -19.15 5.16
CA SER A 253 15.17 -17.83 4.52
C SER A 253 16.14 -16.94 5.28
N ILE A 254 16.11 -16.94 6.60
CA ILE A 254 17.10 -16.23 7.43
C ILE A 254 18.52 -16.77 7.17
N GLN A 255 18.67 -18.10 7.14
CA GLN A 255 19.97 -18.74 6.86
C GLN A 255 20.45 -18.42 5.44
N SER A 256 19.57 -18.49 4.44
CA SER A 256 19.87 -18.14 3.06
C SER A 256 20.34 -16.68 2.92
N ALA A 257 19.61 -15.73 3.52
CA ALA A 257 20.00 -14.33 3.52
C ALA A 257 21.40 -14.13 4.14
N ARG A 258 21.65 -14.73 5.30
CA ARG A 258 22.94 -14.64 5.99
C ARG A 258 24.09 -15.26 5.18
N ALA A 259 23.84 -16.39 4.52
CA ALA A 259 24.83 -17.03 3.63
C ALA A 259 25.20 -16.15 2.43
N LYS A 260 24.29 -15.27 1.99
CA LYS A 260 24.51 -14.23 0.97
C LYS A 260 25.21 -12.96 1.52
N GLY A 261 25.57 -12.92 2.80
CA GLY A 261 26.14 -11.75 3.46
C GLY A 261 25.13 -10.65 3.76
N LEU A 262 23.82 -10.95 3.76
CA LEU A 262 22.77 -9.99 4.03
C LEU A 262 22.47 -9.91 5.53
N THR A 263 22.07 -8.71 5.98
CA THR A 263 21.61 -8.44 7.34
C THR A 263 20.08 -8.41 7.37
N VAL A 264 19.46 -9.43 7.94
CA VAL A 264 17.99 -9.48 8.06
C VAL A 264 17.53 -8.49 9.12
N LYS A 265 16.83 -7.43 8.69
CA LYS A 265 16.31 -6.36 9.57
C LYS A 265 14.87 -6.60 10.01
N ALA A 266 14.04 -7.10 9.10
CA ALA A 266 12.62 -7.27 9.37
C ALA A 266 12.00 -8.42 8.57
N ILE A 267 10.81 -8.85 9.01
CA ILE A 267 9.90 -9.73 8.27
C ILE A 267 8.57 -9.02 8.02
N ALA A 268 8.11 -9.00 6.79
CA ALA A 268 6.77 -8.51 6.45
C ALA A 268 5.76 -9.68 6.57
N ALA A 269 4.67 -9.46 7.30
CA ALA A 269 3.58 -10.42 7.48
C ALA A 269 2.24 -9.74 7.17
N VAL A 270 1.52 -10.23 6.17
CA VAL A 270 0.23 -9.67 5.73
C VAL A 270 -0.90 -10.56 6.23
N ASN A 271 -1.71 -10.09 7.18
CA ASN A 271 -2.75 -10.88 7.81
C ASN A 271 -4.05 -10.07 8.04
N PRO A 272 -5.16 -10.43 7.38
CA PRO A 272 -5.35 -11.43 6.30
C PRO A 272 -4.55 -11.16 5.03
N GLY A 273 -4.22 -12.22 4.29
CA GLY A 273 -3.26 -12.21 3.20
C GLY A 273 -3.75 -11.58 1.89
N ASN A 274 -2.89 -10.82 1.26
CA ASN A 274 -2.99 -10.39 -0.14
C ASN A 274 -1.76 -10.94 -0.89
N PRO A 275 -1.93 -11.83 -1.89
CA PRO A 275 -3.15 -12.10 -2.66
C PRO A 275 -4.00 -13.29 -2.18
N THR A 276 -3.57 -14.09 -1.22
CA THR A 276 -4.10 -15.43 -0.93
C THR A 276 -5.53 -15.46 -0.36
N GLY A 277 -5.99 -14.37 0.28
CA GLY A 277 -7.28 -14.33 0.97
C GLY A 277 -7.34 -15.22 2.22
N LYS A 278 -6.20 -15.63 2.78
CA LYS A 278 -6.11 -16.48 3.96
C LYS A 278 -5.76 -15.69 5.21
N CYS A 279 -6.18 -16.22 6.36
CA CYS A 279 -5.82 -15.70 7.68
C CYS A 279 -4.77 -16.61 8.31
N PHE A 280 -3.76 -16.01 8.94
CA PHE A 280 -2.83 -16.80 9.75
C PHE A 280 -3.55 -17.42 10.94
N SER A 281 -3.23 -18.66 11.23
CA SER A 281 -3.62 -19.30 12.48
C SER A 281 -2.87 -18.63 13.64
N ARG A 282 -3.42 -18.75 14.85
CA ARG A 282 -2.72 -18.31 16.05
C ARG A 282 -1.30 -18.89 16.12
N GLN A 283 -1.14 -20.19 15.79
CA GLN A 283 0.16 -20.85 15.79
C GLN A 283 1.15 -20.20 14.81
N ASN A 284 0.71 -19.83 13.61
CA ASN A 284 1.57 -19.13 12.66
C ASN A 284 2.09 -17.79 13.21
N ILE A 285 1.20 -17.03 13.88
CA ILE A 285 1.59 -15.76 14.50
C ILE A 285 2.58 -15.99 15.65
N GLU A 286 2.33 -17.00 16.50
CA GLU A 286 3.25 -17.37 17.59
C GLU A 286 4.64 -17.76 17.09
N ASP A 287 4.70 -18.54 16.02
CA ASP A 287 5.96 -18.99 15.43
C ASP A 287 6.77 -17.82 14.88
N ILE A 288 6.11 -16.90 14.14
CA ILE A 288 6.78 -15.67 13.68
C ILE A 288 7.30 -14.87 14.87
N CYS A 289 6.46 -14.63 15.90
CA CYS A 289 6.86 -13.85 17.07
C CYS A 289 8.06 -14.47 17.81
N LYS A 290 8.05 -15.80 18.00
CA LYS A 290 9.15 -16.53 18.68
C LYS A 290 10.47 -16.47 17.87
N ILE A 291 10.39 -16.67 16.54
CA ILE A 291 11.56 -16.56 15.67
C ILE A 291 12.10 -15.14 15.70
N CYS A 292 11.25 -14.12 15.54
CA CYS A 292 11.68 -12.72 15.50
C CYS A 292 12.29 -12.27 16.83
N ALA A 293 11.73 -12.70 17.97
CA ALA A 293 12.29 -12.42 19.28
C ALA A 293 13.68 -13.06 19.47
N ARG A 294 13.86 -14.30 19.01
CA ARG A 294 15.14 -15.03 19.08
C ARG A 294 16.21 -14.41 18.17
N GLU A 295 15.83 -14.02 16.97
CA GLU A 295 16.75 -13.56 15.92
C GLU A 295 16.96 -12.02 15.94
N ASN A 296 16.25 -11.27 16.82
CA ASN A 296 16.22 -9.81 16.87
C ASN A 296 15.80 -9.17 15.53
N ILE A 297 14.73 -9.69 14.94
CA ILE A 297 14.15 -9.24 13.66
C ILE A 297 12.86 -8.47 13.94
N VAL A 298 12.68 -7.31 13.31
CA VAL A 298 11.45 -6.49 13.42
C VAL A 298 10.30 -7.16 12.69
N ILE A 299 9.12 -7.21 13.29
CA ILE A 299 7.89 -7.66 12.62
C ILE A 299 7.20 -6.45 11.98
N LEU A 300 6.93 -6.51 10.68
CA LEU A 300 6.09 -5.56 9.94
C LEU A 300 4.73 -6.21 9.71
N ALA A 301 3.77 -5.97 10.60
CA ALA A 301 2.45 -6.57 10.56
C ALA A 301 1.49 -5.71 9.74
N ASP A 302 1.25 -6.09 8.48
CA ASP A 302 0.25 -5.46 7.61
C ASP A 302 -1.12 -6.07 7.92
N GLU A 303 -1.88 -5.38 8.78
CA GLU A 303 -3.16 -5.82 9.32
C GLU A 303 -4.35 -5.04 8.74
N VAL A 304 -4.22 -4.53 7.50
CA VAL A 304 -5.23 -3.66 6.87
C VAL A 304 -6.58 -4.36 6.61
N TYR A 305 -6.61 -5.70 6.59
CA TYR A 305 -7.81 -6.48 6.33
C TYR A 305 -8.48 -7.05 7.60
N GLN A 306 -8.14 -6.56 8.80
CA GLN A 306 -8.61 -7.10 10.08
C GLN A 306 -10.15 -7.16 10.21
N GLU A 307 -10.89 -6.30 9.48
CA GLU A 307 -12.35 -6.33 9.42
C GLU A 307 -12.91 -7.30 8.36
N ASN A 308 -12.07 -7.83 7.48
CA ASN A 308 -12.47 -8.71 6.40
C ASN A 308 -12.18 -10.17 6.79
N ILE A 309 -13.00 -10.74 7.66
CA ILE A 309 -12.94 -12.13 8.09
C ILE A 309 -14.27 -12.80 7.72
N TYR A 310 -14.21 -13.89 6.96
CA TYR A 310 -15.40 -14.53 6.40
C TYR A 310 -15.67 -15.93 6.94
N ARG A 311 -14.68 -16.59 7.55
CA ARG A 311 -14.84 -17.91 8.14
C ARG A 311 -15.74 -17.81 9.39
N PRO A 312 -16.82 -18.62 9.49
CA PRO A 312 -17.71 -18.57 10.64
C PRO A 312 -16.98 -18.89 11.94
N GLY A 313 -17.18 -18.03 12.94
CA GLY A 313 -16.57 -18.19 14.27
C GLY A 313 -15.15 -17.64 14.40
N ASP A 314 -14.45 -17.36 13.29
CA ASP A 314 -13.12 -16.76 13.35
C ASP A 314 -13.19 -15.28 13.70
N LYS A 315 -12.20 -14.82 14.45
CA LYS A 315 -11.96 -13.43 14.78
C LYS A 315 -10.53 -13.08 14.40
N PHE A 316 -10.34 -11.81 14.06
CA PHE A 316 -9.01 -11.29 13.84
C PHE A 316 -8.14 -11.43 15.11
N ILE A 317 -6.92 -11.90 14.94
CA ILE A 317 -5.91 -11.98 16.00
C ILE A 317 -4.71 -11.15 15.54
N SER A 318 -4.35 -10.11 16.31
CA SER A 318 -3.22 -9.24 15.99
C SER A 318 -1.89 -9.85 16.42
N PHE A 319 -0.81 -9.47 15.74
CA PHE A 319 0.56 -9.79 16.18
C PHE A 319 0.86 -9.23 17.56
N LYS A 320 0.43 -7.99 17.84
CA LYS A 320 0.60 -7.36 19.16
C LYS A 320 0.00 -8.20 20.29
N LYS A 321 -1.24 -8.68 20.10
CA LYS A 321 -1.92 -9.51 21.10
C LYS A 321 -1.11 -10.76 21.43
N VAL A 322 -0.73 -11.51 20.39
CA VAL A 322 0.00 -12.79 20.57
C VAL A 322 1.37 -12.55 21.20
N MET A 323 2.11 -11.55 20.72
CA MET A 323 3.41 -11.18 21.27
C MET A 323 3.30 -10.80 22.76
N SER A 324 2.27 -10.04 23.15
CA SER A 324 2.04 -9.60 24.51
C SER A 324 1.62 -10.77 25.42
N GLU A 325 0.73 -11.65 24.98
CA GLU A 325 0.34 -12.87 25.70
C GLU A 325 1.53 -13.79 25.98
N LEU A 326 2.44 -13.92 25.02
CA LEU A 326 3.68 -14.71 25.15
C LEU A 326 4.79 -13.98 25.90
N LYS A 327 4.59 -12.71 26.26
CA LYS A 327 5.58 -11.85 26.92
C LYS A 327 6.91 -11.77 26.16
N LEU A 328 6.85 -11.75 24.83
CA LEU A 328 8.01 -11.66 23.97
C LEU A 328 8.45 -10.20 23.81
N ASN A 329 9.76 -9.97 23.91
CA ASN A 329 10.35 -8.66 23.70
C ASN A 329 10.94 -8.57 22.28
N CYS A 330 10.06 -8.60 21.26
CA CYS A 330 10.46 -8.30 19.89
C CYS A 330 9.88 -6.95 19.45
N GLN A 331 10.53 -6.31 18.49
CA GLN A 331 10.06 -5.06 17.92
C GLN A 331 8.99 -5.34 16.86
N LEU A 332 7.89 -4.58 16.92
CA LEU A 332 6.75 -4.73 16.02
C LEU A 332 6.33 -3.37 15.49
N VAL A 333 6.07 -3.29 14.18
CA VAL A 333 5.31 -2.19 13.58
C VAL A 333 4.03 -2.76 12.98
N SER A 334 2.88 -2.37 13.53
CA SER A 334 1.55 -2.76 13.02
C SER A 334 1.00 -1.65 12.13
N PHE A 335 0.37 -2.03 11.01
CA PHE A 335 -0.23 -1.09 10.06
C PHE A 335 -1.73 -1.34 9.89
N HIS A 336 -2.50 -0.25 9.86
CA HIS A 336 -3.91 -0.30 9.51
C HIS A 336 -4.31 0.83 8.58
N SER A 337 -5.49 0.73 7.93
CA SER A 337 -5.92 1.68 6.91
C SER A 337 -7.44 1.77 6.81
N THR A 338 -7.95 2.97 6.50
CA THR A 338 -9.36 3.21 6.14
C THR A 338 -9.76 2.65 4.77
N SER A 339 -8.77 2.17 3.99
CA SER A 339 -8.99 1.74 2.60
C SER A 339 -9.69 0.39 2.47
N LYS A 340 -9.72 -0.41 3.53
CA LYS A 340 -10.21 -1.80 3.53
C LYS A 340 -11.37 -1.97 4.51
N GLY A 341 -11.63 -3.20 4.92
CA GLY A 341 -12.79 -3.48 5.75
C GLY A 341 -14.09 -3.26 4.98
N TYR A 342 -15.11 -2.85 5.71
CA TYR A 342 -16.39 -2.39 5.15
C TYR A 342 -16.38 -0.89 4.83
N TRP A 343 -15.40 -0.13 5.29
CA TRP A 343 -15.26 1.30 5.03
C TRP A 343 -14.93 1.59 3.57
N GLY A 344 -13.89 0.96 3.04
CA GLY A 344 -13.52 1.11 1.64
C GLY A 344 -13.12 2.53 1.22
N GLU A 345 -12.63 3.36 2.15
CA GLU A 345 -12.31 4.78 1.95
C GLU A 345 -10.91 4.99 1.34
N CYS A 346 -10.62 4.28 0.26
CA CYS A 346 -9.29 4.26 -0.37
C CYS A 346 -8.77 5.65 -0.74
N GLY A 347 -9.67 6.55 -1.18
CA GLY A 347 -9.32 7.89 -1.63
C GLY A 347 -9.04 8.87 -0.49
N ARG A 348 -9.51 8.60 0.73
CA ARG A 348 -9.32 9.48 1.89
C ARG A 348 -7.91 9.41 2.47
N ARG A 349 -7.15 8.40 2.13
CA ARG A 349 -5.75 8.23 2.53
C ARG A 349 -5.54 8.26 4.04
N GLY A 350 -6.42 7.64 4.81
CA GLY A 350 -6.25 7.46 6.25
C GLY A 350 -5.54 6.14 6.56
N GLY A 351 -4.64 6.16 7.54
CA GLY A 351 -3.96 5.01 8.07
C GLY A 351 -3.22 5.34 9.37
N TYR A 352 -2.75 4.33 10.06
CA TYR A 352 -1.82 4.48 11.17
C TYR A 352 -0.76 3.38 11.15
N LEU A 353 0.34 3.64 11.82
CA LEU A 353 1.26 2.64 12.31
C LEU A 353 1.41 2.75 13.84
N GLU A 354 1.64 1.62 14.50
CA GLU A 354 2.02 1.52 15.89
C GLU A 354 3.41 0.92 16.03
N MET A 355 4.33 1.58 16.73
CA MET A 355 5.68 1.07 17.03
C MET A 355 5.69 0.47 18.44
N VAL A 356 5.89 -0.83 18.56
CA VAL A 356 5.93 -1.54 19.85
C VAL A 356 7.35 -1.98 20.15
N ASN A 357 7.80 -1.76 21.39
CA ASN A 357 9.14 -2.11 21.89
C ASN A 357 10.31 -1.41 21.18
N PHE A 358 10.08 -0.26 20.56
CA PHE A 358 11.17 0.55 20.01
C PHE A 358 11.70 1.54 21.06
N PRO A 359 13.04 1.79 21.08
CA PRO A 359 13.63 2.86 21.86
C PRO A 359 13.07 4.24 21.46
N ASN A 360 13.02 5.17 22.43
CA ASN A 360 12.47 6.51 22.21
C ASN A 360 13.24 7.31 21.14
N ASP A 361 14.55 7.15 21.09
CA ASP A 361 15.42 7.78 20.09
C ASP A 361 15.10 7.30 18.67
N VAL A 362 14.84 6.00 18.46
CA VAL A 362 14.41 5.47 17.17
C VAL A 362 13.03 6.02 16.76
N ARG A 363 12.09 6.14 17.71
CA ARG A 363 10.78 6.78 17.47
C ARG A 363 10.94 8.25 17.07
N ALA A 364 11.87 8.96 17.71
CA ALA A 364 12.17 10.36 17.40
C ALA A 364 12.71 10.50 15.96
N GLU A 365 13.51 9.55 15.47
CA GLU A 365 13.99 9.56 14.08
C GLU A 365 12.85 9.31 13.08
N LEU A 366 11.89 8.43 13.39
CA LEU A 366 10.69 8.29 12.57
C LEU A 366 9.86 9.59 12.57
N TYR A 367 9.66 10.21 13.74
CA TYR A 367 8.97 11.48 13.85
C TYR A 367 9.64 12.56 12.99
N LYS A 368 10.97 12.67 13.05
CA LYS A 368 11.75 13.59 12.21
C LYS A 368 11.56 13.30 10.71
N LEU A 369 11.59 12.04 10.28
CA LEU A 369 11.34 11.65 8.90
C LEU A 369 9.95 12.10 8.43
N LEU A 370 8.92 11.86 9.24
CA LEU A 370 7.54 12.25 8.92
C LEU A 370 7.35 13.78 8.91
N SER A 371 8.08 14.51 9.75
CA SER A 371 8.00 15.97 9.84
C SER A 371 8.44 16.69 8.56
N ILE A 372 9.23 16.04 7.70
CA ILE A 372 9.61 16.55 6.38
C ILE A 372 8.36 16.79 5.50
N CYS A 373 7.31 15.98 5.68
CA CYS A 373 6.03 16.13 5.01
C CYS A 373 4.96 16.84 5.85
N CYS A 374 5.36 17.54 6.94
CA CYS A 374 4.52 18.22 7.92
C CYS A 374 3.63 17.25 8.72
N CYS A 375 2.54 16.74 8.13
CA CYS A 375 1.64 15.75 8.71
C CYS A 375 0.96 14.92 7.62
N SER A 376 0.25 13.87 8.01
CA SER A 376 -0.64 13.17 7.10
C SER A 376 -1.93 13.99 6.83
N ASN A 377 -2.66 13.62 5.77
CA ASN A 377 -3.94 14.24 5.39
C ASN A 377 -4.94 14.24 6.55
N VAL A 378 -5.38 15.41 6.98
CA VAL A 378 -6.25 15.59 8.15
C VAL A 378 -7.63 14.97 7.93
N ASP A 379 -8.22 15.04 6.73
CA ASP A 379 -9.47 14.32 6.41
C ASP A 379 -9.29 12.80 6.52
N GLY A 380 -8.10 12.29 6.19
CA GLY A 380 -7.72 10.90 6.39
C GLY A 380 -7.63 10.53 7.88
N GLN A 381 -7.12 11.44 8.71
CA GLN A 381 -7.05 11.27 10.16
C GLN A 381 -8.45 11.25 10.78
N TYR A 382 -9.35 12.16 10.37
CA TYR A 382 -10.75 12.17 10.82
C TYR A 382 -11.50 10.93 10.35
N THR A 383 -11.24 10.46 9.12
CA THR A 383 -11.79 9.18 8.63
C THR A 383 -11.31 8.00 9.48
N MET A 384 -10.05 8.03 9.92
CA MET A 384 -9.49 7.01 10.81
C MET A 384 -10.18 7.03 12.18
N ASP A 385 -10.37 8.22 12.78
CA ASP A 385 -11.06 8.36 14.05
C ASP A 385 -12.47 7.75 14.01
N VAL A 386 -13.26 8.12 12.99
CA VAL A 386 -14.61 7.58 12.80
C VAL A 386 -14.60 6.06 12.61
N MET A 387 -13.60 5.54 11.91
CA MET A 387 -13.48 4.10 11.67
C MET A 387 -13.23 3.30 12.95
N ILE A 388 -12.31 3.76 13.78
CA ILE A 388 -11.93 3.04 15.02
C ILE A 388 -12.89 3.30 16.17
N ASN A 389 -13.69 4.33 16.09
CA ASN A 389 -14.67 4.73 17.08
C ASN A 389 -16.06 4.94 16.43
N PRO A 390 -16.65 3.88 15.84
CA PRO A 390 -17.94 3.96 15.15
C PRO A 390 -19.10 4.21 16.11
N PRO A 391 -20.32 4.50 15.60
CA PRO A 391 -21.52 4.59 16.39
C PRO A 391 -21.73 3.37 17.30
N LYS A 392 -22.26 3.62 18.50
CA LYS A 392 -22.47 2.61 19.56
C LYS A 392 -23.97 2.43 19.85
N PRO A 393 -24.37 1.32 20.45
CA PRO A 393 -25.76 1.16 20.92
C PRO A 393 -26.21 2.36 21.75
N GLY A 394 -27.32 2.97 21.36
CA GLY A 394 -27.88 4.19 21.96
C GLY A 394 -27.58 5.48 21.17
N ASP A 395 -26.62 5.49 20.26
CA ASP A 395 -26.38 6.60 19.35
C ASP A 395 -27.49 6.67 18.28
N ALA A 396 -27.87 7.86 17.85
CA ALA A 396 -28.96 8.06 16.90
C ALA A 396 -28.70 7.43 15.51
N SER A 397 -27.44 7.38 15.08
CA SER A 397 -27.04 6.80 13.81
C SER A 397 -26.77 5.28 13.88
N TYR A 398 -26.79 4.66 15.08
CA TYR A 398 -26.31 3.28 15.29
C TYR A 398 -27.03 2.24 14.43
N GLU A 399 -28.36 2.26 14.37
CA GLU A 399 -29.13 1.28 13.62
C GLU A 399 -28.84 1.34 12.11
N LEU A 400 -28.74 2.56 11.57
CA LEU A 400 -28.38 2.77 10.17
C LEU A 400 -26.95 2.30 9.90
N PHE A 401 -26.00 2.65 10.78
CA PHE A 401 -24.60 2.22 10.68
C PHE A 401 -24.48 0.69 10.67
N GLU A 402 -25.11 -0.01 11.62
CA GLU A 402 -25.06 -1.48 11.68
C GLU A 402 -25.68 -2.13 10.45
N LYS A 403 -26.79 -1.58 9.94
CA LYS A 403 -27.42 -2.04 8.69
C LYS A 403 -26.48 -1.92 7.49
N GLU A 404 -25.82 -0.76 7.33
CA GLU A 404 -24.87 -0.49 6.24
C GLU A 404 -23.64 -1.41 6.34
N LYS A 405 -23.03 -1.49 7.51
CA LYS A 405 -21.86 -2.32 7.81
C LYS A 405 -22.13 -3.79 7.54
N ASN A 406 -23.19 -4.34 8.15
CA ASN A 406 -23.52 -5.75 8.02
C ASN A 406 -23.92 -6.09 6.57
N GLY A 407 -24.67 -5.20 5.89
CA GLY A 407 -25.00 -5.36 4.49
C GLY A 407 -23.78 -5.47 3.57
N ILE A 408 -22.73 -4.69 3.85
CA ILE A 408 -21.47 -4.76 3.10
C ILE A 408 -20.72 -6.07 3.41
N LEU A 409 -20.53 -6.39 4.69
CA LEU A 409 -19.77 -7.58 5.11
C LEU A 409 -20.44 -8.88 4.64
N ASP A 410 -21.75 -9.02 4.79
CA ASP A 410 -22.51 -10.17 4.32
C ASP A 410 -22.44 -10.32 2.80
N SER A 411 -22.56 -9.20 2.08
CA SER A 411 -22.41 -9.20 0.62
C SER A 411 -21.01 -9.66 0.20
N LEU A 412 -19.95 -9.21 0.87
CA LEU A 412 -18.57 -9.63 0.59
C LEU A 412 -18.40 -11.14 0.84
N LYS A 413 -18.91 -11.65 1.95
CA LYS A 413 -18.87 -13.07 2.31
C LYS A 413 -19.57 -13.93 1.26
N ILE A 414 -20.75 -13.52 0.80
CA ILE A 414 -21.51 -14.24 -0.24
C ILE A 414 -20.74 -14.25 -1.55
N ARG A 415 -20.19 -13.11 -1.97
CA ARG A 415 -19.40 -12.97 -3.20
C ARG A 415 -18.12 -13.80 -3.15
N ALA A 416 -17.41 -13.82 -2.02
CA ALA A 416 -16.22 -14.64 -1.81
C ALA A 416 -16.52 -16.12 -2.05
N LYS A 417 -17.60 -16.65 -1.41
CA LYS A 417 -18.04 -18.04 -1.58
C LYS A 417 -18.49 -18.33 -3.01
N LYS A 418 -19.28 -17.43 -3.62
CA LYS A 418 -19.81 -17.62 -4.98
C LYS A 418 -18.69 -17.69 -6.00
N LEU A 419 -17.73 -16.76 -5.95
CA LEU A 419 -16.64 -16.71 -6.92
C LEU A 419 -15.70 -17.92 -6.76
N SER A 420 -15.25 -18.26 -5.54
CA SER A 420 -14.38 -19.41 -5.32
C SER A 420 -15.04 -20.74 -5.72
N THR A 421 -16.34 -20.90 -5.42
CA THR A 421 -17.10 -22.09 -5.84
C THR A 421 -17.23 -22.20 -7.36
N ALA A 422 -17.42 -21.06 -8.05
CA ALA A 422 -17.55 -21.04 -9.50
C ALA A 422 -16.21 -21.33 -10.20
N LEU A 423 -15.11 -20.78 -9.70
CA LEU A 423 -13.76 -21.03 -10.20
C LEU A 423 -13.39 -22.52 -10.11
N ASN A 424 -13.73 -23.20 -9.02
CA ASN A 424 -13.48 -24.64 -8.85
C ASN A 424 -14.30 -25.56 -9.78
N LYS A 425 -15.25 -25.00 -10.55
CA LYS A 425 -15.97 -25.76 -11.59
C LYS A 425 -15.28 -25.73 -12.95
N LEU A 426 -14.24 -24.89 -13.09
CA LEU A 426 -13.46 -24.78 -14.32
C LEU A 426 -12.42 -25.89 -14.36
N ASP A 427 -12.27 -26.53 -15.50
CA ASP A 427 -11.29 -27.59 -15.70
C ASP A 427 -9.86 -27.07 -15.55
N GLY A 428 -9.02 -27.74 -14.76
CA GLY A 428 -7.66 -27.33 -14.49
C GLY A 428 -7.53 -26.06 -13.59
N VAL A 429 -8.61 -25.62 -12.94
CA VAL A 429 -8.58 -24.50 -11.98
C VAL A 429 -8.77 -24.99 -10.55
N SER A 430 -7.96 -24.52 -9.64
CA SER A 430 -8.06 -24.75 -8.21
C SER A 430 -8.07 -23.43 -7.45
N CYS A 431 -9.10 -23.17 -6.67
CA CYS A 431 -9.26 -21.98 -5.84
C CYS A 431 -9.57 -22.38 -4.41
N LEU A 432 -8.67 -22.09 -3.49
CA LEU A 432 -8.92 -22.29 -2.06
C LEU A 432 -10.01 -21.34 -1.55
N SER A 433 -10.64 -21.68 -0.42
CA SER A 433 -11.63 -20.81 0.21
C SER A 433 -11.04 -19.44 0.53
N VAL A 434 -11.86 -18.41 0.40
CA VAL A 434 -11.49 -17.04 0.81
C VAL A 434 -11.92 -16.88 2.26
N ASP A 435 -10.95 -16.89 3.17
CA ASP A 435 -11.20 -16.78 4.61
C ASP A 435 -11.20 -15.32 5.09
N GLY A 436 -10.54 -14.46 4.32
CA GLY A 436 -10.44 -13.03 4.62
C GLY A 436 -9.98 -12.18 3.43
N ALA A 437 -9.64 -10.92 3.69
CA ALA A 437 -9.24 -9.91 2.71
C ALA A 437 -10.30 -9.68 1.60
N LEU A 438 -9.88 -9.32 0.40
CA LEU A 438 -10.79 -8.94 -0.70
C LEU A 438 -10.53 -9.71 -2.00
N TYR A 439 -9.82 -10.86 -1.95
CA TYR A 439 -9.28 -11.51 -3.13
C TYR A 439 -9.53 -13.01 -3.14
N THR A 440 -9.70 -13.56 -4.37
CA THR A 440 -9.42 -14.94 -4.69
C THR A 440 -8.05 -15.03 -5.35
N TYR A 441 -7.29 -16.08 -5.04
CA TYR A 441 -6.02 -16.39 -5.67
C TYR A 441 -6.07 -17.84 -6.12
N PHE A 442 -6.38 -18.04 -7.40
CA PHE A 442 -6.63 -19.36 -7.95
C PHE A 442 -5.48 -19.82 -8.84
N ARG A 443 -5.19 -21.10 -8.76
CA ARG A 443 -4.17 -21.77 -9.55
C ARG A 443 -4.74 -22.26 -10.88
N LEU A 444 -3.93 -22.15 -11.93
CA LEU A 444 -4.20 -22.69 -13.26
C LEU A 444 -3.26 -23.85 -13.55
N THR A 445 -3.81 -24.99 -13.98
CA THR A 445 -3.03 -26.05 -14.63
C THR A 445 -2.81 -25.64 -16.08
N MET A 446 -1.65 -25.04 -16.35
CA MET A 446 -1.33 -24.51 -17.68
C MET A 446 -1.03 -25.63 -18.68
N PRO A 447 -1.67 -25.65 -19.86
CA PRO A 447 -1.29 -26.56 -20.93
C PRO A 447 0.16 -26.32 -21.40
N PRO A 448 0.95 -27.35 -21.70
CA PRO A 448 2.33 -27.20 -22.15
C PRO A 448 2.47 -26.29 -23.38
N LYS A 449 1.55 -26.38 -24.36
CA LYS A 449 1.55 -25.49 -25.54
C LYS A 449 1.35 -24.03 -25.19
N ALA A 450 0.56 -23.71 -24.13
CA ALA A 450 0.39 -22.35 -23.66
C ALA A 450 1.68 -21.81 -23.02
N ILE A 451 2.37 -22.63 -22.23
CA ILE A 451 3.66 -22.27 -21.61
C ILE A 451 4.68 -21.97 -22.72
N GLU A 452 4.77 -22.80 -23.75
CA GLU A 452 5.67 -22.59 -24.88
C GLU A 452 5.32 -21.32 -25.68
N ALA A 453 4.02 -21.06 -25.90
CA ALA A 453 3.56 -19.87 -26.59
C ALA A 453 3.93 -18.59 -25.81
N ALA A 454 3.72 -18.57 -24.51
CA ALA A 454 4.10 -17.46 -23.64
C ALA A 454 5.62 -17.25 -23.65
N LYS A 455 6.41 -18.32 -23.54
CA LYS A 455 7.87 -18.26 -23.58
C LYS A 455 8.40 -17.68 -24.91
N LYS A 456 7.79 -18.05 -26.05
CA LYS A 456 8.11 -17.47 -27.37
C LYS A 456 7.83 -15.96 -27.43
N MET A 457 6.86 -15.47 -26.69
CA MET A 457 6.54 -14.03 -26.56
C MET A 457 7.37 -13.32 -25.48
N GLY A 458 8.25 -14.02 -24.77
CA GLY A 458 8.99 -13.45 -23.64
C GLY A 458 8.12 -13.07 -22.43
N LYS A 459 6.97 -13.75 -22.25
CA LYS A 459 5.99 -13.45 -21.21
C LYS A 459 5.78 -14.64 -20.26
N ALA A 460 5.32 -14.35 -19.05
CA ALA A 460 4.80 -15.39 -18.16
C ALA A 460 3.47 -15.92 -18.68
N ALA A 461 3.20 -17.22 -18.49
CA ALA A 461 1.99 -17.85 -19.06
C ALA A 461 0.70 -17.35 -18.39
N ASP A 462 0.74 -17.01 -17.10
CA ASP A 462 -0.37 -16.39 -16.37
C ASP A 462 -0.65 -14.95 -16.82
N LEU A 463 0.39 -14.18 -17.20
CA LEU A 463 0.23 -12.87 -17.82
C LEU A 463 -0.44 -12.99 -19.20
N MET A 464 -0.02 -13.96 -20.03
CA MET A 464 -0.66 -14.24 -21.31
C MET A 464 -2.15 -14.59 -21.10
N TYR A 465 -2.47 -15.47 -20.16
CA TYR A 465 -3.85 -15.81 -19.81
C TYR A 465 -4.67 -14.58 -19.43
N CYS A 466 -4.15 -13.72 -18.54
CA CYS A 466 -4.84 -12.50 -18.10
C CYS A 466 -5.04 -11.49 -19.26
N MET A 467 -4.08 -11.37 -20.16
CA MET A 467 -4.20 -10.51 -21.36
C MET A 467 -5.25 -11.02 -22.34
N ASP A 468 -5.29 -12.33 -22.58
CA ASP A 468 -6.29 -12.94 -23.44
C ASP A 468 -7.68 -12.85 -22.81
N LEU A 469 -7.81 -13.11 -21.49
CA LEU A 469 -9.06 -12.92 -20.72
C LEU A 469 -9.60 -11.49 -20.83
N LEU A 470 -8.73 -10.51 -20.74
CA LEU A 470 -9.10 -9.11 -20.94
C LEU A 470 -9.57 -8.83 -22.37
N ASN A 471 -8.79 -9.23 -23.37
CA ASN A 471 -9.08 -8.91 -24.78
C ASN A 471 -10.32 -9.65 -25.32
N GLU A 472 -10.58 -10.88 -24.87
CA GLU A 472 -11.65 -11.73 -25.39
C GLU A 472 -12.94 -11.68 -24.55
N ALA A 473 -12.83 -11.43 -23.23
CA ALA A 473 -13.97 -11.47 -22.32
C ALA A 473 -14.19 -10.18 -21.52
N GLY A 474 -13.28 -9.20 -21.60
CA GLY A 474 -13.41 -7.94 -20.88
C GLY A 474 -13.27 -8.05 -19.36
N VAL A 475 -12.63 -9.09 -18.83
CA VAL A 475 -12.41 -9.29 -17.39
C VAL A 475 -10.97 -8.92 -17.05
N VAL A 476 -10.81 -7.98 -16.13
CA VAL A 476 -9.50 -7.44 -15.72
C VAL A 476 -9.05 -8.13 -14.45
N CYS A 477 -8.10 -9.06 -14.54
CA CYS A 477 -7.47 -9.75 -13.40
C CYS A 477 -5.98 -9.40 -13.30
N VAL A 478 -5.30 -9.86 -12.24
CA VAL A 478 -3.86 -9.68 -12.06
C VAL A 478 -3.16 -11.03 -12.12
N PRO A 479 -2.11 -11.18 -12.97
CA PRO A 479 -1.34 -12.42 -13.06
C PRO A 479 -0.59 -12.69 -11.76
N GLY A 480 -0.47 -13.97 -11.37
CA GLY A 480 0.18 -14.41 -10.15
C GLY A 480 1.67 -14.13 -10.13
N SER A 481 2.32 -14.17 -11.31
CA SER A 481 3.74 -13.81 -11.47
C SER A 481 4.07 -12.44 -10.89
N GLY A 482 3.13 -11.49 -10.89
CA GLY A 482 3.32 -10.17 -10.28
C GLY A 482 3.31 -10.14 -8.75
N PHE A 483 2.94 -11.23 -8.09
CA PHE A 483 2.99 -11.37 -6.63
C PHE A 483 4.17 -12.26 -6.16
N GLY A 484 4.98 -12.77 -7.10
CA GLY A 484 5.85 -13.89 -6.88
C GLY A 484 5.05 -15.19 -6.72
N GLN A 485 5.62 -16.29 -7.21
CA GLN A 485 5.03 -17.62 -7.07
C GLN A 485 6.13 -18.68 -7.18
N GLU A 486 5.84 -19.88 -6.68
CA GLU A 486 6.75 -21.01 -6.78
C GLU A 486 6.95 -21.36 -8.27
N GLU A 487 8.19 -21.67 -8.67
CA GLU A 487 8.51 -21.98 -10.05
C GLU A 487 7.68 -23.16 -10.58
N GLY A 488 7.15 -23.02 -11.79
CA GLY A 488 6.25 -24.00 -12.40
C GLY A 488 4.81 -23.94 -11.92
N THR A 489 4.44 -22.98 -11.08
CA THR A 489 3.05 -22.69 -10.70
C THR A 489 2.53 -21.46 -11.41
N TYR A 490 1.22 -21.42 -11.68
CA TYR A 490 0.59 -20.31 -12.40
C TYR A 490 -0.69 -19.93 -11.68
N HIS A 491 -0.79 -18.66 -11.30
CA HIS A 491 -1.93 -18.16 -10.53
C HIS A 491 -2.54 -16.92 -11.17
N VAL A 492 -3.76 -16.63 -10.75
CA VAL A 492 -4.46 -15.38 -11.09
C VAL A 492 -5.14 -14.85 -9.83
N ARG A 493 -4.98 -13.54 -9.57
CA ARG A 493 -5.72 -12.87 -8.52
C ARG A 493 -6.93 -12.15 -9.10
N SER A 494 -8.10 -12.40 -8.53
CA SER A 494 -9.33 -11.65 -8.77
C SER A 494 -9.85 -11.05 -7.46
N THR A 495 -10.47 -9.86 -7.50
CA THR A 495 -11.17 -9.32 -6.33
C THR A 495 -12.59 -9.90 -6.23
N ILE A 496 -13.12 -9.96 -5.00
CA ILE A 496 -14.51 -10.31 -4.72
C ILE A 496 -15.43 -9.06 -4.71
N LEU A 497 -14.92 -7.91 -5.15
CA LEU A 497 -15.57 -6.60 -5.01
C LEU A 497 -16.69 -6.30 -6.01
N PRO A 498 -16.72 -6.83 -7.26
CA PRO A 498 -17.82 -6.54 -8.17
C PRO A 498 -19.17 -6.82 -7.51
N PRO A 499 -20.22 -5.99 -7.71
CA PRO A 499 -21.56 -6.20 -7.17
C PRO A 499 -22.13 -7.56 -7.58
N MET A 500 -23.13 -8.07 -6.85
CA MET A 500 -23.66 -9.44 -7.05
C MET A 500 -24.08 -9.73 -8.51
N ASN A 501 -24.72 -8.77 -9.16
CA ASN A 501 -25.11 -8.87 -10.58
C ASN A 501 -23.91 -8.89 -11.54
N GLU A 502 -22.81 -8.25 -11.18
CA GLU A 502 -21.58 -8.27 -11.99
C GLU A 502 -20.74 -9.52 -11.70
N ILE A 503 -20.76 -10.07 -10.47
CA ILE A 503 -20.10 -11.35 -10.16
C ILE A 503 -20.65 -12.49 -11.03
N ASP A 504 -21.96 -12.51 -11.32
CA ASP A 504 -22.53 -13.49 -12.24
C ASP A 504 -21.96 -13.37 -13.64
N GLN A 505 -21.83 -12.14 -14.14
CA GLN A 505 -21.21 -11.88 -15.44
C GLN A 505 -19.71 -12.24 -15.45
N VAL A 506 -18.98 -11.95 -14.35
CA VAL A 506 -17.57 -12.35 -14.23
C VAL A 506 -17.44 -13.87 -14.36
N VAL A 507 -18.24 -14.61 -13.60
CA VAL A 507 -18.25 -16.09 -13.62
C VAL A 507 -18.59 -16.63 -15.02
N GLU A 508 -19.62 -16.10 -15.65
CA GLU A 508 -20.03 -16.52 -17.00
C GLU A 508 -18.95 -16.25 -18.04
N ARG A 509 -18.42 -15.02 -18.10
CA ARG A 509 -17.39 -14.64 -19.06
C ARG A 509 -16.09 -15.43 -18.85
N MET A 510 -15.66 -15.61 -17.59
CA MET A 510 -14.49 -16.42 -17.28
C MET A 510 -14.68 -17.89 -17.70
N ASN A 511 -15.85 -18.48 -17.44
CA ASN A 511 -16.16 -19.86 -17.83
C ASN A 511 -16.10 -20.04 -19.36
N ASN A 512 -16.78 -19.15 -20.10
CA ASN A 512 -16.83 -19.20 -21.56
C ASN A 512 -15.45 -18.99 -22.20
N PHE A 513 -14.68 -18.03 -21.69
CA PHE A 513 -13.31 -17.79 -22.11
C PHE A 513 -12.42 -18.99 -21.81
N HIS A 514 -12.41 -19.46 -20.55
CA HIS A 514 -11.51 -20.51 -20.08
C HIS A 514 -11.64 -21.80 -20.91
N LYS A 515 -12.87 -22.25 -21.18
CA LYS A 515 -13.13 -23.42 -22.02
C LYS A 515 -12.52 -23.29 -23.41
N LYS A 516 -12.71 -22.15 -24.06
CA LYS A 516 -12.15 -21.89 -25.39
C LYS A 516 -10.62 -21.82 -25.35
N TRP A 517 -10.08 -21.13 -24.34
CA TRP A 517 -8.65 -20.96 -24.19
C TRP A 517 -7.93 -22.27 -23.90
N MET A 518 -8.46 -23.12 -23.03
CA MET A 518 -7.92 -24.45 -22.76
C MET A 518 -7.95 -25.31 -24.03
N ALA A 519 -9.06 -25.35 -24.75
CA ALA A 519 -9.18 -26.10 -26.01
C ALA A 519 -8.19 -25.64 -27.10
N LYS A 520 -7.85 -24.36 -27.13
CA LYS A 520 -6.86 -23.80 -28.07
C LYS A 520 -5.43 -24.31 -27.80
N TYR A 521 -5.09 -24.62 -26.54
CA TYR A 521 -3.74 -24.99 -26.14
C TYR A 521 -3.60 -26.46 -25.68
N GLN A 522 -4.68 -27.26 -25.71
CA GLN A 522 -4.62 -28.73 -25.55
C GLN A 522 -4.07 -29.36 -26.84
#